data_dc17888ea5e7cdb0f1567e32d0718cbf
#
_entry.id   dc17888ea5e7cdb0f1567e32d0718cbf
#
_cell.length_a   1.000
_cell.length_b   1.000
_cell.length_c   1.000
_cell.angle_alpha   90.00
_cell.angle_beta   90.00
_cell.angle_gamma   90.00
#
_symmetry.space_group_name_H-M   'P 1'
#
loop_
_entity.id
_entity.type
_entity.pdbx_description
1 polymer ?
#
loop_
_entity_poly.entity_id
_entity_poly.type
_entity_poly.pdbx_seq_one_letter_code
_entity_poly.pdbx_strand_id
1 'polypeptide(L)'
;IIDHDANEVNFYIMDFGSEILRIFKKAPHVGDVILVNDVEKVTNLFKMLNSLINTRKKLFVEFNGNFNYYNRKSNKKVPLIAVIINNFEAFSENYDKYEDTLLQLTREGPKYGVVFIITVNGVNSVRYRLKQNFSQEFVLQMNDDADYISILGNTNKVYPSKIFGRGLLKLDKVYEFQTAYPYNPENMSEYISIICTKLRDKTKIFAEPVKIFVIIE
;
A
#
# COMPACT_ATOMS: atom_id res chain seq x y z
N ILE A 1 -5.43 -2.23 10.54
CA ILE A 1 -4.67 -3.08 11.48
C ILE A 1 -5.38 -3.34 12.80
N ILE A 2 -6.33 -2.51 13.23
CA ILE A 2 -7.03 -2.71 14.51
C ILE A 2 -8.04 -3.87 14.40
N ASP A 3 -8.73 -3.99 13.27
CA ASP A 3 -9.86 -4.90 13.05
C ASP A 3 -9.46 -6.23 12.39
N HIS A 4 -8.19 -6.40 12.04
CA HIS A 4 -7.66 -7.59 11.38
C HIS A 4 -6.39 -8.08 12.05
N ASP A 5 -6.18 -9.38 12.06
CA ASP A 5 -4.95 -9.99 12.56
C ASP A 5 -3.85 -10.01 11.49
N ALA A 6 -2.59 -10.19 11.92
CA ALA A 6 -1.45 -10.29 11.00
C ALA A 6 -1.47 -11.54 10.10
N ASN A 7 -2.31 -12.54 10.41
CA ASN A 7 -2.58 -13.67 9.52
C ASN A 7 -3.60 -13.36 8.42
N GLU A 8 -4.27 -12.20 8.48
CA GLU A 8 -5.26 -11.74 7.50
C GLU A 8 -4.70 -10.68 6.57
N VAL A 9 -3.89 -9.75 7.10
CA VAL A 9 -3.29 -8.66 6.31
C VAL A 9 -1.88 -8.32 6.79
N ASN A 10 -0.95 -8.18 5.84
CA ASN A 10 0.40 -7.69 6.11
C ASN A 10 0.71 -6.47 5.27
N PHE A 11 1.51 -5.57 5.82
CA PHE A 11 1.93 -4.34 5.17
C PHE A 11 3.45 -4.33 4.97
N TYR A 12 3.87 -3.88 3.80
CA TYR A 12 5.24 -3.49 3.50
C TYR A 12 5.22 -2.04 3.03
N ILE A 13 5.95 -1.19 3.72
CA ILE A 13 5.87 0.26 3.55
C ILE A 13 7.21 0.76 3.01
N MET A 14 7.22 1.30 1.81
CA MET A 14 8.33 2.10 1.28
C MET A 14 7.99 3.57 1.55
N ASP A 15 8.60 4.15 2.58
CA ASP A 15 8.39 5.55 2.96
C ASP A 15 9.53 6.42 2.43
N PHE A 16 9.33 6.95 1.23
CA PHE A 16 10.29 7.81 0.54
C PHE A 16 9.95 9.30 0.66
N GLY A 17 9.02 9.62 1.55
CA GLY A 17 8.63 10.99 1.90
C GLY A 17 9.25 11.47 3.20
N SER A 18 8.41 11.81 4.14
CA SER A 18 8.79 12.40 5.44
C SER A 18 9.18 11.39 6.51
N GLU A 19 9.26 10.12 6.19
CA GLU A 19 9.55 8.99 7.10
C GLU A 19 8.58 8.85 8.28
N ILE A 20 7.44 9.51 8.22
CA ILE A 20 6.43 9.51 9.29
C ILE A 20 5.81 8.11 9.49
N LEU A 21 5.82 7.28 8.45
CA LEU A 21 5.25 5.93 8.51
C LEU A 21 6.13 4.94 9.30
N ARG A 22 7.35 5.33 9.69
CA ARG A 22 8.22 4.54 10.59
C ARG A 22 7.56 4.19 11.91
N ILE A 23 6.62 4.99 12.38
CA ILE A 23 5.86 4.75 13.62
C ILE A 23 5.12 3.40 13.60
N PHE A 24 4.75 2.91 12.41
CA PHE A 24 4.05 1.64 12.25
C PHE A 24 4.96 0.41 12.30
N LYS A 25 6.28 0.57 12.31
CA LYS A 25 7.25 -0.55 12.29
C LYS A 25 7.05 -1.55 13.44
N LYS A 26 6.47 -1.11 14.57
CA LYS A 26 6.20 -1.96 15.73
C LYS A 26 4.93 -2.80 15.58
N ALA A 27 4.05 -2.48 14.63
CA ALA A 27 2.81 -3.22 14.45
C ALA A 27 3.09 -4.65 13.96
N PRO A 28 2.41 -5.67 14.49
CA PRO A 28 2.62 -7.06 14.08
C PRO A 28 2.28 -7.34 12.62
N HIS A 29 1.45 -6.49 12.01
CA HIS A 29 1.05 -6.55 10.60
C HIS A 29 2.11 -6.01 9.64
N VAL A 30 3.10 -5.25 10.13
CA VAL A 30 4.09 -4.58 9.30
C VAL A 30 5.36 -5.42 9.23
N GLY A 31 5.62 -5.98 8.07
CA GLY A 31 6.84 -6.76 7.83
C GLY A 31 8.08 -5.90 7.81
N ASP A 32 8.04 -4.77 7.12
CA ASP A 32 9.10 -3.76 7.19
C ASP A 32 8.60 -2.36 6.80
N VAL A 33 9.35 -1.35 7.26
CA VAL A 33 9.30 0.03 6.76
C VAL A 33 10.67 0.35 6.17
N ILE A 34 10.69 0.60 4.87
CA ILE A 34 11.88 0.73 4.03
C ILE A 34 12.02 2.19 3.63
N LEU A 35 13.19 2.76 3.84
CA LEU A 35 13.49 4.14 3.48
C LEU A 35 14.19 4.22 2.13
N VAL A 36 14.30 5.44 1.59
CA VAL A 36 14.86 5.66 0.25
C VAL A 36 16.29 5.12 0.09
N ASN A 37 17.10 5.13 1.16
CA ASN A 37 18.49 4.67 1.13
C ASN A 37 18.63 3.16 1.42
N ASP A 38 17.55 2.43 1.71
CA ASP A 38 17.59 1.00 2.03
C ASP A 38 17.58 0.14 0.73
N VAL A 39 18.53 0.35 -0.17
CA VAL A 39 18.59 -0.24 -1.52
C VAL A 39 18.46 -1.76 -1.51
N GLU A 40 19.13 -2.43 -0.57
CA GLU A 40 19.07 -3.90 -0.45
C GLU A 40 17.66 -4.35 -0.06
N LYS A 41 17.00 -3.67 0.86
CA LYS A 41 15.63 -4.00 1.28
C LYS A 41 14.63 -3.79 0.15
N VAL A 42 14.74 -2.71 -0.62
CA VAL A 42 13.91 -2.51 -1.81
C VAL A 42 14.08 -3.68 -2.77
N THR A 43 15.33 -4.05 -3.09
CA THR A 43 15.64 -5.18 -3.97
C THR A 43 15.01 -6.49 -3.45
N ASN A 44 15.18 -6.77 -2.17
CA ASN A 44 14.72 -8.01 -1.56
C ASN A 44 13.20 -8.05 -1.40
N LEU A 45 12.55 -6.90 -1.18
CA LEU A 45 11.09 -6.80 -1.19
C LEU A 45 10.53 -7.20 -2.57
N PHE A 46 11.05 -6.67 -3.67
CA PHE A 46 10.59 -7.04 -5.00
C PHE A 46 10.83 -8.53 -5.32
N LYS A 47 11.98 -9.10 -4.93
CA LYS A 47 12.24 -10.54 -5.03
C LYS A 47 11.26 -11.36 -4.23
N MET A 48 10.99 -10.96 -2.98
CA MET A 48 10.04 -11.61 -2.09
C MET A 48 8.63 -11.62 -2.67
N LEU A 49 8.14 -10.47 -3.18
CA LEU A 49 6.81 -10.37 -3.78
C LEU A 49 6.67 -11.26 -5.02
N ASN A 50 7.67 -11.29 -5.90
CA ASN A 50 7.68 -12.18 -7.06
C ASN A 50 7.65 -13.66 -6.64
N SER A 51 8.46 -14.05 -5.66
CA SER A 51 8.49 -15.41 -5.13
C SER A 51 7.16 -15.80 -4.50
N LEU A 52 6.57 -14.89 -3.72
CA LEU A 52 5.27 -15.09 -3.08
C LEU A 52 4.16 -15.28 -4.12
N ILE A 53 4.10 -14.47 -5.17
CA ILE A 53 3.13 -14.63 -6.26
C ILE A 53 3.33 -15.99 -6.95
N ASN A 54 4.57 -16.39 -7.23
CA ASN A 54 4.85 -17.70 -7.85
C ASN A 54 4.43 -18.87 -6.96
N THR A 55 4.64 -18.75 -5.65
CA THR A 55 4.16 -19.76 -4.66
C THR A 55 2.64 -19.80 -4.65
N ARG A 56 1.97 -18.65 -4.62
CA ARG A 56 0.50 -18.58 -4.62
C ARG A 56 -0.12 -19.01 -5.95
N LYS A 57 0.55 -18.79 -7.09
CA LYS A 57 0.14 -19.37 -8.37
C LYS A 57 -0.03 -20.88 -8.29
N LYS A 58 0.95 -21.57 -7.69
CA LYS A 58 0.91 -23.05 -7.50
C LYS A 58 -0.16 -23.43 -6.47
N LEU A 59 -0.20 -22.73 -5.34
CA LEU A 59 -1.13 -23.00 -4.24
C LEU A 59 -2.60 -22.86 -4.64
N PHE A 60 -2.91 -21.90 -5.51
CA PHE A 60 -4.30 -21.57 -5.89
C PHE A 60 -4.80 -22.31 -7.13
N VAL A 61 -4.03 -23.23 -7.72
CA VAL A 61 -4.43 -23.98 -8.93
C VAL A 61 -5.81 -24.60 -8.77
N GLU A 62 -6.03 -25.37 -7.70
CA GLU A 62 -7.30 -26.03 -7.40
C GLU A 62 -8.41 -25.09 -6.93
N PHE A 63 -8.08 -23.80 -6.74
CA PHE A 63 -8.96 -22.75 -6.26
C PHE A 63 -9.19 -21.67 -7.31
N ASN A 64 -9.33 -22.07 -8.57
CA ASN A 64 -9.55 -21.18 -9.73
C ASN A 64 -8.47 -20.09 -9.87
N GLY A 65 -7.27 -20.31 -9.30
CA GLY A 65 -6.15 -19.37 -9.30
C GLY A 65 -6.47 -18.02 -8.66
N ASN A 66 -7.33 -17.97 -7.62
CA ASN A 66 -7.85 -16.73 -7.06
C ASN A 66 -7.75 -16.70 -5.53
N PHE A 67 -7.15 -15.62 -5.00
CA PHE A 67 -6.95 -15.38 -3.57
C PHE A 67 -8.24 -15.44 -2.75
N ASN A 68 -9.30 -14.73 -3.19
CA ASN A 68 -10.56 -14.68 -2.46
C ASN A 68 -11.25 -16.04 -2.41
N TYR A 69 -11.17 -16.80 -3.51
CA TYR A 69 -11.76 -18.13 -3.56
C TYR A 69 -10.97 -19.10 -2.66
N TYR A 70 -9.64 -19.05 -2.71
CA TYR A 70 -8.76 -19.81 -1.85
C TYR A 70 -9.09 -19.56 -0.37
N ASN A 71 -9.08 -18.30 0.07
CA ASN A 71 -9.34 -17.96 1.48
C ASN A 71 -10.76 -18.26 1.95
N ARG A 72 -11.75 -18.39 1.04
CA ARG A 72 -13.09 -18.86 1.41
C ARG A 72 -13.22 -20.36 1.55
N LYS A 73 -12.45 -21.14 0.80
CA LYS A 73 -12.61 -22.59 0.69
C LYS A 73 -11.52 -23.38 1.39
N SER A 74 -10.32 -22.85 1.52
CA SER A 74 -9.21 -23.52 2.19
C SER A 74 -9.31 -23.41 3.71
N ASN A 75 -8.89 -24.48 4.40
CA ASN A 75 -8.69 -24.47 5.85
C ASN A 75 -7.44 -23.68 6.27
N LYS A 76 -6.50 -23.47 5.35
CA LYS A 76 -5.30 -22.65 5.57
C LYS A 76 -5.45 -21.34 4.82
N LYS A 77 -5.73 -20.27 5.53
CA LYS A 77 -5.78 -18.92 4.95
C LYS A 77 -4.39 -18.35 4.76
N VAL A 78 -4.26 -17.46 3.81
CA VAL A 78 -3.05 -16.66 3.58
C VAL A 78 -3.37 -15.17 3.67
N PRO A 79 -2.45 -14.34 4.20
CA PRO A 79 -2.73 -12.91 4.36
C PRO A 79 -2.80 -12.17 3.02
N LEU A 80 -3.62 -11.12 2.97
CA LEU A 80 -3.50 -10.08 1.96
C LEU A 80 -2.18 -9.33 2.20
N ILE A 81 -1.42 -9.08 1.16
CA ILE A 81 -0.21 -8.26 1.21
C ILE A 81 -0.53 -6.89 0.63
N ALA A 82 -0.42 -5.85 1.44
CA ALA A 82 -0.57 -4.47 1.01
C ALA A 82 0.81 -3.79 1.00
N VAL A 83 1.27 -3.38 -0.18
CA VAL A 83 2.51 -2.65 -0.37
C VAL A 83 2.19 -1.18 -0.52
N ILE A 84 2.73 -0.35 0.37
CA ILE A 84 2.54 1.10 0.34
C ILE A 84 3.82 1.73 -0.19
N ILE A 85 3.71 2.55 -1.24
CA ILE A 85 4.82 3.39 -1.73
C ILE A 85 4.42 4.84 -1.49
N ASN A 86 4.98 5.42 -0.44
CA ASN A 86 4.76 6.82 -0.10
C ASN A 86 5.80 7.70 -0.82
N ASN A 87 5.32 8.71 -1.55
CA ASN A 87 6.09 9.54 -2.48
C ASN A 87 6.64 8.72 -3.66
N PHE A 88 5.75 8.38 -4.59
CA PHE A 88 6.08 7.60 -5.77
C PHE A 88 7.07 8.29 -6.70
N GLU A 89 7.10 9.63 -6.72
CA GLU A 89 8.07 10.40 -7.47
C GLU A 89 9.51 10.03 -7.05
N ALA A 90 9.77 10.01 -5.75
CA ALA A 90 11.08 9.62 -5.22
C ALA A 90 11.40 8.13 -5.51
N PHE A 91 10.38 7.25 -5.55
CA PHE A 91 10.57 5.87 -6.00
C PHE A 91 11.01 5.82 -7.46
N SER A 92 10.32 6.54 -8.34
CA SER A 92 10.61 6.56 -9.78
C SER A 92 12.00 7.12 -10.08
N GLU A 93 12.44 8.13 -9.32
CA GLU A 93 13.77 8.74 -9.48
C GLU A 93 14.92 7.83 -9.01
N ASN A 94 14.75 7.13 -7.89
CA ASN A 94 15.82 6.36 -7.27
C ASN A 94 15.81 4.87 -7.66
N TYR A 95 14.68 4.36 -8.14
CA TYR A 95 14.42 2.94 -8.35
C TYR A 95 13.74 2.64 -9.70
N ASP A 96 14.03 3.44 -10.73
CA ASP A 96 13.50 3.34 -12.09
C ASP A 96 13.62 1.92 -12.68
N LYS A 97 14.72 1.23 -12.38
CA LYS A 97 14.95 -0.17 -12.79
C LYS A 97 13.88 -1.16 -12.33
N TYR A 98 13.06 -0.81 -11.34
CA TYR A 98 11.97 -1.65 -10.85
C TYR A 98 10.60 -1.26 -11.44
N GLU A 99 10.50 -0.25 -12.29
CA GLU A 99 9.21 0.18 -12.86
C GLU A 99 8.50 -0.94 -13.62
N ASP A 100 9.22 -1.70 -14.45
CA ASP A 100 8.63 -2.83 -15.20
C ASP A 100 8.19 -3.95 -14.26
N THR A 101 8.97 -4.22 -13.20
CA THR A 101 8.60 -5.21 -12.19
C THR A 101 7.35 -4.75 -11.42
N LEU A 102 7.29 -3.47 -11.04
CA LEU A 102 6.12 -2.88 -10.38
C LEU A 102 4.89 -2.94 -11.30
N LEU A 103 5.04 -2.62 -12.59
CA LEU A 103 3.97 -2.72 -13.56
C LEU A 103 3.40 -4.15 -13.64
N GLN A 104 4.26 -5.17 -13.63
CA GLN A 104 3.84 -6.56 -13.61
C GLN A 104 3.13 -6.91 -12.28
N LEU A 105 3.74 -6.55 -11.15
CA LEU A 105 3.21 -6.86 -9.83
C LEU A 105 1.85 -6.19 -9.57
N THR A 106 1.67 -4.95 -9.99
CA THR A 106 0.39 -4.23 -9.86
C THR A 106 -0.72 -4.82 -10.73
N ARG A 107 -0.36 -5.38 -11.90
CA ARG A 107 -1.32 -6.04 -12.81
C ARG A 107 -1.71 -7.43 -12.33
N GLU A 108 -0.75 -8.25 -11.91
CA GLU A 108 -0.99 -9.66 -11.55
C GLU A 108 -1.32 -9.86 -10.07
N GLY A 109 -0.71 -9.03 -9.21
CA GLY A 109 -0.76 -9.17 -7.76
C GLY A 109 -2.15 -9.30 -7.14
N PRO A 110 -3.15 -8.48 -7.53
CA PRO A 110 -4.47 -8.53 -6.93
C PRO A 110 -5.13 -9.89 -6.99
N LYS A 111 -4.92 -10.63 -8.09
CA LYS A 111 -5.40 -12.00 -8.25
C LYS A 111 -4.82 -12.96 -7.20
N TYR A 112 -3.60 -12.68 -6.73
CA TYR A 112 -2.88 -13.49 -5.77
C TYR A 112 -2.82 -12.86 -4.36
N GLY A 113 -3.65 -11.83 -4.10
CA GLY A 113 -3.72 -11.16 -2.81
C GLY A 113 -2.50 -10.29 -2.51
N VAL A 114 -1.92 -9.64 -3.53
CA VAL A 114 -0.91 -8.59 -3.40
C VAL A 114 -1.48 -7.32 -4.02
N VAL A 115 -1.63 -6.28 -3.23
CA VAL A 115 -2.18 -4.99 -3.67
C VAL A 115 -1.19 -3.86 -3.38
N PHE A 116 -1.27 -2.80 -4.17
CA PHE A 116 -0.41 -1.64 -4.03
C PHE A 116 -1.24 -0.39 -3.73
N ILE A 117 -0.70 0.44 -2.85
CA ILE A 117 -1.20 1.78 -2.55
C ILE A 117 -0.03 2.72 -2.81
N ILE A 118 -0.20 3.68 -3.70
CA ILE A 118 0.83 4.69 -3.98
C ILE A 118 0.31 6.08 -3.63
N THR A 119 1.16 6.93 -3.09
CA THR A 119 0.87 8.36 -2.95
C THR A 119 1.72 9.17 -3.91
N VAL A 120 1.12 10.19 -4.49
CA VAL A 120 1.75 11.09 -5.46
C VAL A 120 1.38 12.52 -5.17
N ASN A 121 2.26 13.46 -5.54
CA ASN A 121 2.02 14.90 -5.35
C ASN A 121 1.51 15.59 -6.62
N GLY A 122 1.75 14.99 -7.79
CA GLY A 122 1.39 15.59 -9.08
C GLY A 122 0.51 14.71 -9.95
N VAL A 123 -0.28 15.34 -10.79
CA VAL A 123 -1.24 14.67 -11.70
C VAL A 123 -0.55 13.74 -12.69
N ASN A 124 0.66 14.09 -13.13
CA ASN A 124 1.42 13.35 -14.14
C ASN A 124 2.55 12.50 -13.56
N SER A 125 2.60 12.30 -12.24
CA SER A 125 3.67 11.58 -11.56
C SER A 125 3.69 10.08 -11.86
N VAL A 126 2.56 9.53 -12.30
CA VAL A 126 2.42 8.10 -12.62
C VAL A 126 2.26 7.92 -14.12
N ARG A 127 3.13 7.14 -14.73
CA ARG A 127 3.01 6.79 -16.16
C ARG A 127 1.66 6.11 -16.45
N TYR A 128 1.04 6.45 -17.56
CA TYR A 128 -0.29 5.97 -17.95
C TYR A 128 -0.46 4.45 -17.85
N ARG A 129 0.54 3.67 -18.32
CA ARG A 129 0.51 2.20 -18.26
C ARG A 129 0.42 1.66 -16.82
N LEU A 130 1.10 2.30 -15.88
CA LEU A 130 1.04 1.91 -14.47
C LEU A 130 -0.29 2.36 -13.84
N LYS A 131 -0.73 3.58 -14.15
CA LYS A 131 -2.01 4.13 -13.67
C LYS A 131 -3.20 3.22 -13.99
N GLN A 132 -3.22 2.59 -15.17
CA GLN A 132 -4.29 1.67 -15.57
C GLN A 132 -4.44 0.42 -14.66
N ASN A 133 -3.44 0.07 -13.87
CA ASN A 133 -3.51 -1.06 -12.95
C ASN A 133 -4.17 -0.69 -11.60
N PHE A 134 -4.43 0.59 -11.36
CA PHE A 134 -5.12 1.07 -10.16
C PHE A 134 -6.58 1.31 -10.46
N SER A 135 -7.46 0.59 -9.77
CA SER A 135 -8.91 0.67 -9.94
C SER A 135 -9.56 1.80 -9.14
N GLN A 136 -8.83 2.38 -8.19
CA GLN A 136 -9.34 3.41 -7.29
C GLN A 136 -8.35 4.56 -7.15
N GLU A 137 -8.85 5.77 -7.30
CA GLU A 137 -8.11 7.01 -7.12
C GLU A 137 -8.79 7.89 -6.06
N PHE A 138 -8.01 8.34 -5.08
CA PHE A 138 -8.43 9.29 -4.07
C PHE A 138 -7.67 10.58 -4.30
N VAL A 139 -8.39 11.68 -4.52
CA VAL A 139 -7.78 12.98 -4.81
C VAL A 139 -8.09 13.92 -3.65
N LEU A 140 -7.05 14.27 -2.89
CA LEU A 140 -7.15 15.27 -1.84
C LEU A 140 -7.19 16.69 -2.46
N GLN A 141 -6.99 17.73 -1.65
CA GLN A 141 -7.04 19.11 -2.12
C GLN A 141 -5.95 19.39 -3.16
N MET A 142 -6.35 19.89 -4.31
CA MET A 142 -5.48 20.34 -5.40
C MET A 142 -5.50 21.85 -5.50
N ASN A 143 -4.48 22.42 -6.13
CA ASN A 143 -4.38 23.88 -6.32
C ASN A 143 -5.26 24.36 -7.47
N ASP A 144 -5.51 23.50 -8.47
CA ASP A 144 -6.28 23.83 -9.66
C ASP A 144 -7.46 22.85 -9.84
N ASP A 145 -8.61 23.39 -10.17
CA ASP A 145 -9.81 22.60 -10.47
C ASP A 145 -9.62 21.71 -11.71
N ALA A 146 -8.77 22.10 -12.66
CA ALA A 146 -8.43 21.30 -13.83
C ALA A 146 -7.73 20.00 -13.47
N ASP A 147 -7.00 19.95 -12.36
CA ASP A 147 -6.31 18.75 -11.88
C ASP A 147 -7.31 17.65 -11.48
N TYR A 148 -8.43 18.01 -10.84
CA TYR A 148 -9.48 17.03 -10.53
C TYR A 148 -10.08 16.43 -11.80
N ILE A 149 -10.30 17.26 -12.83
CA ILE A 149 -10.84 16.80 -14.11
C ILE A 149 -9.84 15.87 -14.81
N SER A 150 -8.56 16.21 -14.74
CA SER A 150 -7.48 15.41 -15.35
C SER A 150 -7.36 14.01 -14.72
N ILE A 151 -7.60 13.90 -13.40
CA ILE A 151 -7.50 12.61 -12.68
C ILE A 151 -8.82 11.84 -12.78
N LEU A 152 -9.93 12.46 -12.42
CA LEU A 152 -11.22 11.78 -12.23
C LEU A 152 -12.12 11.85 -13.47
N GLY A 153 -11.76 12.65 -14.48
CA GLY A 153 -12.61 12.98 -15.62
C GLY A 153 -13.68 13.99 -15.24
N ASN A 154 -14.85 13.92 -15.87
CA ASN A 154 -15.93 14.87 -15.59
C ASN A 154 -16.38 14.77 -14.13
N THR A 155 -16.15 15.85 -13.37
CA THR A 155 -16.54 15.94 -11.94
C THR A 155 -17.98 16.39 -11.74
N ASN A 156 -18.70 16.77 -12.82
CA ASN A 156 -20.02 17.41 -12.76
C ASN A 156 -20.04 18.66 -11.83
N LYS A 157 -18.93 19.40 -11.83
CA LYS A 157 -18.69 20.59 -10.97
C LYS A 157 -18.67 20.27 -9.46
N VAL A 158 -18.44 19.01 -9.09
CA VAL A 158 -18.17 18.64 -7.70
C VAL A 158 -16.69 18.89 -7.41
N TYR A 159 -16.40 19.71 -6.43
CA TYR A 159 -15.06 20.01 -5.91
C TYR A 159 -15.06 19.87 -4.39
N PRO A 160 -13.92 19.46 -3.77
CA PRO A 160 -13.90 19.27 -2.33
C PRO A 160 -13.96 20.62 -1.60
N SER A 161 -14.70 20.65 -0.51
CA SER A 161 -14.68 21.81 0.39
C SER A 161 -13.27 22.04 0.92
N LYS A 162 -12.88 23.32 1.13
CA LYS A 162 -11.57 23.71 1.65
C LYS A 162 -11.42 23.35 3.14
N ILE A 163 -11.65 22.10 3.48
CA ILE A 163 -11.53 21.53 4.82
C ILE A 163 -10.42 20.47 4.78
N PHE A 164 -9.53 20.49 5.76
CA PHE A 164 -8.44 19.52 5.83
C PHE A 164 -8.95 18.07 5.81
N GLY A 165 -8.34 17.24 4.97
CA GLY A 165 -8.74 15.84 4.80
C GLY A 165 -9.96 15.60 3.90
N ARG A 166 -10.54 16.65 3.31
CA ARG A 166 -11.55 16.51 2.25
C ARG A 166 -10.90 16.15 0.92
N GLY A 167 -11.59 15.34 0.15
CA GLY A 167 -11.13 14.92 -1.16
C GLY A 167 -12.27 14.39 -2.02
N LEU A 168 -11.93 13.98 -3.23
CA LEU A 168 -12.85 13.38 -4.20
C LEU A 168 -12.41 11.95 -4.53
N LEU A 169 -13.40 11.11 -4.78
CA LEU A 169 -13.20 9.77 -5.36
C LEU A 169 -14.27 9.53 -6.43
N LYS A 170 -13.93 8.70 -7.41
CA LYS A 170 -14.86 8.32 -8.49
C LYS A 170 -15.29 6.87 -8.30
N LEU A 171 -16.59 6.67 -8.22
CA LEU A 171 -17.27 5.36 -8.32
C LEU A 171 -18.13 5.36 -9.58
N ASP A 172 -19.45 5.23 -9.44
CA ASP A 172 -20.44 5.46 -10.50
C ASP A 172 -20.49 6.94 -10.92
N LYS A 173 -20.28 7.82 -9.95
CA LYS A 173 -20.09 9.28 -10.11
C LYS A 173 -18.98 9.75 -9.17
N VAL A 174 -18.65 11.05 -9.22
CA VAL A 174 -17.71 11.66 -8.31
C VAL A 174 -18.39 11.99 -6.99
N TYR A 175 -17.74 11.59 -5.90
CA TYR A 175 -18.19 11.84 -4.53
C TYR A 175 -17.12 12.60 -3.76
N GLU A 176 -17.57 13.51 -2.90
CA GLU A 176 -16.72 14.09 -1.87
C GLU A 176 -16.63 13.14 -0.67
N PHE A 177 -15.45 13.01 -0.07
CA PHE A 177 -15.24 12.25 1.15
C PHE A 177 -14.50 13.08 2.20
N GLN A 178 -14.61 12.68 3.45
CA GLN A 178 -13.86 13.22 4.58
C GLN A 178 -12.99 12.13 5.18
N THR A 179 -11.69 12.38 5.26
CA THR A 179 -10.77 11.51 6.03
C THR A 179 -11.06 11.69 7.52
N ALA A 180 -11.30 10.59 8.21
CA ALA A 180 -11.50 10.61 9.65
C ALA A 180 -10.14 10.65 10.38
N TYR A 181 -10.09 11.39 11.48
CA TYR A 181 -9.00 11.30 12.43
C TYR A 181 -9.32 10.22 13.48
N PRO A 182 -8.53 9.15 13.56
CA PRO A 182 -8.76 8.10 14.56
C PRO A 182 -8.22 8.46 15.96
N TYR A 183 -7.57 9.63 16.11
CA TYR A 183 -6.88 10.07 17.33
C TYR A 183 -6.80 11.60 17.38
N ASN A 184 -6.39 12.15 18.54
CA ASN A 184 -6.06 13.57 18.63
C ASN A 184 -4.74 13.84 17.85
N PRO A 185 -4.72 14.78 16.87
CA PRO A 185 -3.53 15.09 16.06
C PRO A 185 -2.29 15.46 16.85
N GLU A 186 -2.46 16.10 18.03
CA GLU A 186 -1.37 16.55 18.89
C GLU A 186 -0.54 15.39 19.46
N ASN A 187 -1.13 14.19 19.62
CA ASN A 187 -0.52 13.02 20.24
C ASN A 187 -0.45 11.81 19.29
N MET A 188 -0.40 12.05 17.97
CA MET A 188 -0.44 11.01 16.96
C MET A 188 0.61 9.90 17.17
N SER A 189 1.87 10.28 17.31
CA SER A 189 2.99 9.32 17.42
C SER A 189 2.87 8.45 18.67
N GLU A 190 2.48 9.04 19.78
CA GLU A 190 2.26 8.34 21.04
C GLU A 190 1.09 7.37 20.92
N TYR A 191 -0.05 7.85 20.41
CA TYR A 191 -1.25 7.02 20.22
C TYR A 191 -0.97 5.80 19.33
N ILE A 192 -0.33 5.99 18.19
CA ILE A 192 0.00 4.91 17.27
C ILE A 192 1.00 3.93 17.92
N SER A 193 2.00 4.44 18.64
CA SER A 193 2.96 3.60 19.36
C SER A 193 2.27 2.72 20.41
N ILE A 194 1.34 3.27 21.17
CA ILE A 194 0.54 2.54 22.17
C ILE A 194 -0.30 1.44 21.49
N ILE A 195 -1.00 1.78 20.41
CA ILE A 195 -1.82 0.81 19.66
C ILE A 195 -0.95 -0.32 19.11
N CYS A 196 0.16 0.01 18.44
CA CYS A 196 1.06 -0.99 17.87
C CYS A 196 1.64 -1.92 18.94
N THR A 197 1.99 -1.39 20.11
CA THR A 197 2.47 -2.17 21.26
C THR A 197 1.37 -3.10 21.78
N LYS A 198 0.17 -2.58 22.01
CA LYS A 198 -0.98 -3.39 22.45
C LYS A 198 -1.33 -4.53 21.48
N LEU A 199 -1.26 -4.27 20.17
CA LEU A 199 -1.50 -5.29 19.15
C LEU A 199 -0.39 -6.34 19.18
N ARG A 200 0.87 -5.93 19.34
CA ARG A 200 2.02 -6.83 19.43
C ARG A 200 1.94 -7.75 20.66
N ASP A 201 1.53 -7.23 21.79
CA ASP A 201 1.43 -8.01 23.04
C ASP A 201 0.29 -9.02 23.00
N LYS A 202 -0.71 -8.80 22.16
CA LYS A 202 -1.88 -9.69 22.02
C LYS A 202 -1.70 -10.82 21.00
N THR A 203 -0.70 -10.74 20.12
CA THR A 203 -0.52 -11.74 19.05
C THR A 203 0.83 -12.44 19.12
N LYS A 204 0.85 -13.69 18.65
CA LYS A 204 2.08 -14.43 18.37
C LYS A 204 2.39 -14.50 16.86
N ILE A 205 1.52 -13.90 16.04
CA ILE A 205 1.62 -13.93 14.58
C ILE A 205 2.11 -12.57 14.11
N PHE A 206 3.19 -12.57 13.34
CA PHE A 206 3.83 -11.39 12.81
C PHE A 206 3.97 -11.50 11.30
N ALA A 207 3.89 -10.36 10.61
CA ALA A 207 4.27 -10.27 9.21
C ALA A 207 5.75 -10.66 9.05
N GLU A 208 6.07 -11.38 7.98
CA GLU A 208 7.43 -11.82 7.71
C GLU A 208 8.30 -10.61 7.31
N PRO A 209 9.45 -10.38 7.97
CA PRO A 209 10.31 -9.24 7.64
C PRO A 209 11.00 -9.44 6.28
N VAL A 210 11.37 -8.33 5.63
CA VAL A 210 12.21 -8.37 4.43
C VAL A 210 13.61 -8.83 4.83
N LYS A 211 14.04 -9.99 4.30
CA LYS A 211 15.34 -10.57 4.62
C LYS A 211 16.48 -9.73 4.04
N ILE A 212 17.47 -9.44 4.86
CA ILE A 212 18.75 -8.89 4.44
C ILE A 212 19.76 -10.05 4.50
N PHE A 213 20.44 -10.30 3.41
CA PHE A 213 21.53 -11.28 3.39
C PHE A 213 22.81 -10.56 3.81
N VAL A 214 23.21 -10.68 5.06
CA VAL A 214 24.53 -10.23 5.51
C VAL A 214 25.54 -11.21 4.90
N ILE A 215 26.31 -10.76 3.93
CA ILE A 215 27.52 -11.48 3.51
C ILE A 215 28.50 -11.25 4.65
N ILE A 216 28.72 -12.27 5.48
CA ILE A 216 29.84 -12.26 6.44
C ILE A 216 31.06 -12.58 5.60
N GLU A 217 31.88 -11.56 5.32
CA GLU A 217 33.22 -11.71 4.76
C GLU A 217 34.17 -12.35 5.78
#